data_7a912cd199d874f71834cdff7371c5b3
#
_entry.id   7a912cd199d874f71834cdff7371c5b3
#
_cell.length_a   1.000
_cell.length_b   1.000
_cell.length_c   1.000
_cell.angle_alpha   90.00
_cell.angle_beta   90.00
_cell.angle_gamma   90.00
#
_symmetry.space_group_name_H-M   'P 1'
#
loop_
_entity.id
_entity.type
_entity.pdbx_description
1 polymer ?
#
loop_
_entity_poly.entity_id
_entity_poly.type
_entity_poly.pdbx_seq_one_letter_code
_entity_poly.pdbx_strand_id
1 'polypeptide(L)'
;MSEAFPGRIGILRPLRLRDFALLWTGMAISMVGDGVYVVAIAWQVYEISNRPSALALVGVAWSLPQVLLMLLSGALADRFDRRRLMIAGDLIRCAAIATIGTLSITGRLTLPLAVGIVVVYGVGQAIFQPSFSAIVPTIVPGDLLVEANSLAQFVRPFAMMLLGPLVGGLLIAAFGAGWAFVFDGGTFAFSALMILLMRIRHEPRDADSGDRLMSEVVEGLRYVIAHRWL
;
A
#
# COMPACT_ATOMS: atom_id res chain seq x y z
N MET A 1 -26.34 -28.66 24.81
CA MET A 1 -25.74 -27.71 23.87
C MET A 1 -24.45 -27.22 24.52
N SER A 2 -23.35 -27.86 24.19
CA SER A 2 -22.02 -27.53 24.72
C SER A 2 -21.36 -26.61 23.69
N GLU A 3 -21.33 -25.31 23.96
CA GLU A 3 -20.52 -24.37 23.21
C GLU A 3 -19.05 -24.65 23.53
N ALA A 4 -18.41 -25.41 22.66
CA ALA A 4 -16.99 -25.57 22.70
C ALA A 4 -16.35 -24.22 22.33
N PHE A 5 -15.81 -23.51 23.32
CA PHE A 5 -14.85 -22.42 23.07
C PHE A 5 -13.70 -22.99 22.25
N PRO A 6 -13.47 -22.55 21.01
CA PRO A 6 -12.35 -23.00 20.25
C PRO A 6 -11.08 -22.38 20.85
N GLY A 7 -10.42 -23.13 21.70
CA GLY A 7 -9.10 -22.77 22.19
C GLY A 7 -8.09 -22.67 21.07
N ARG A 8 -7.21 -21.65 21.17
CA ARG A 8 -6.02 -21.32 20.39
C ARG A 8 -6.25 -20.52 19.12
N ILE A 9 -6.12 -19.19 19.33
CA ILE A 9 -5.71 -18.15 18.36
C ILE A 9 -6.17 -18.46 16.91
N GLY A 10 -7.49 -18.51 16.68
CA GLY A 10 -8.07 -18.77 15.37
C GLY A 10 -7.62 -17.75 14.31
N ILE A 11 -7.33 -16.50 14.75
CA ILE A 11 -6.88 -15.41 13.89
C ILE A 11 -5.58 -15.70 13.10
N LEU A 12 -4.72 -16.61 13.58
CA LEU A 12 -3.47 -17.00 12.90
C LEU A 12 -3.64 -18.16 11.90
N ARG A 13 -4.83 -18.77 11.82
CA ARG A 13 -5.08 -19.92 10.91
C ARG A 13 -4.75 -19.62 9.44
N PRO A 14 -5.08 -18.42 8.89
CA PRO A 14 -4.75 -18.09 7.50
C PRO A 14 -3.25 -18.11 7.19
N LEU A 15 -2.37 -17.85 8.18
CA LEU A 15 -0.91 -17.90 7.99
C LEU A 15 -0.36 -19.32 7.71
N ARG A 16 -1.16 -20.38 7.87
CA ARG A 16 -0.80 -21.74 7.44
C ARG A 16 -0.91 -21.92 5.93
N LEU A 17 -1.63 -21.02 5.26
CA LEU A 17 -1.71 -20.97 3.80
C LEU A 17 -0.46 -20.24 3.29
N ARG A 18 0.41 -20.95 2.56
CA ARG A 18 1.70 -20.43 2.11
C ARG A 18 1.59 -19.10 1.37
N ASP A 19 0.67 -19.00 0.44
CA ASP A 19 0.53 -17.79 -0.39
C ASP A 19 -0.02 -16.61 0.41
N PHE A 20 -0.94 -16.86 1.34
CA PHE A 20 -1.40 -15.83 2.27
C PHE A 20 -0.30 -15.40 3.24
N ALA A 21 0.50 -16.34 3.76
CA ALA A 21 1.62 -16.02 4.65
C ALA A 21 2.67 -15.14 3.96
N LEU A 22 3.00 -15.43 2.70
CA LEU A 22 3.91 -14.62 1.90
C LEU A 22 3.33 -13.20 1.68
N LEU A 23 2.08 -13.11 1.24
CA LEU A 23 1.39 -11.85 1.02
C LEU A 23 1.33 -11.01 2.30
N TRP A 24 0.89 -11.62 3.40
CA TRP A 24 0.75 -10.96 4.69
C TRP A 24 2.08 -10.47 5.25
N THR A 25 3.14 -11.29 5.15
CA THR A 25 4.48 -10.90 5.63
C THR A 25 5.05 -9.74 4.82
N GLY A 26 4.94 -9.78 3.49
CA GLY A 26 5.32 -8.67 2.63
C GLY A 26 4.59 -7.38 2.99
N MET A 27 3.26 -7.45 3.10
CA MET A 27 2.41 -6.34 3.52
C MET A 27 2.77 -5.80 4.91
N ALA A 28 2.94 -6.67 5.90
CA ALA A 28 3.23 -6.24 7.28
C ALA A 28 4.56 -5.48 7.37
N ILE A 29 5.59 -5.96 6.68
CA ILE A 29 6.90 -5.29 6.62
C ILE A 29 6.80 -3.97 5.84
N SER A 30 6.11 -3.92 4.71
CA SER A 30 5.94 -2.66 3.98
C SER A 30 5.11 -1.63 4.74
N MET A 31 4.14 -2.05 5.57
CA MET A 31 3.42 -1.13 6.46
C MET A 31 4.31 -0.53 7.56
N VAL A 32 5.32 -1.27 8.05
CA VAL A 32 6.34 -0.69 8.94
C VAL A 32 7.15 0.36 8.18
N GLY A 33 7.55 0.07 6.94
CA GLY A 33 8.19 1.02 6.04
C GLY A 33 7.34 2.28 5.81
N ASP A 34 6.06 2.12 5.50
CA ASP A 34 5.11 3.25 5.37
C ASP A 34 5.10 4.12 6.64
N GLY A 35 5.14 3.51 7.83
CA GLY A 35 5.24 4.22 9.11
C GLY A 35 6.58 4.96 9.30
N VAL A 36 7.69 4.38 8.84
CA VAL A 36 9.01 5.03 8.77
C VAL A 36 8.96 6.23 7.82
N TYR A 37 8.36 6.04 6.63
CA TYR A 37 8.19 7.11 5.64
C TYR A 37 7.45 8.32 6.20
N VAL A 38 6.36 8.12 6.95
CA VAL A 38 5.56 9.23 7.52
C VAL A 38 6.42 10.14 8.40
N VAL A 39 7.28 9.57 9.24
CA VAL A 39 8.19 10.36 10.10
C VAL A 39 9.31 10.98 9.27
N ALA A 40 9.91 10.21 8.36
CA ALA A 40 11.03 10.66 7.55
C ALA A 40 10.64 11.82 6.62
N ILE A 41 9.47 11.76 5.98
CA ILE A 41 9.02 12.81 5.08
C ILE A 41 8.68 14.11 5.83
N ALA A 42 8.07 13.99 7.02
CA ALA A 42 7.77 15.13 7.85
C ALA A 42 9.06 15.84 8.31
N TRP A 43 10.04 15.06 8.77
CA TRP A 43 11.36 15.56 9.16
C TRP A 43 12.08 16.22 7.98
N GLN A 44 12.16 15.55 6.86
CA GLN A 44 12.84 16.04 5.66
C GLN A 44 12.23 17.32 5.10
N VAL A 45 10.90 17.42 5.07
CA VAL A 45 10.19 18.64 4.61
C VAL A 45 10.46 19.80 5.57
N TYR A 46 10.50 19.53 6.87
CA TYR A 46 10.87 20.55 7.87
C TYR A 46 12.29 21.07 7.65
N GLU A 47 13.26 20.20 7.40
CA GLU A 47 14.65 20.59 7.10
C GLU A 47 14.77 21.44 5.83
N ILE A 48 14.03 21.08 4.77
CA ILE A 48 14.07 21.80 3.49
C ILE A 48 13.37 23.15 3.55
N SER A 49 12.22 23.25 4.20
CA SER A 49 11.33 24.40 4.01
C SER A 49 10.87 25.08 5.30
N ASN A 50 10.88 24.42 6.44
CA ASN A 50 10.34 24.93 7.72
C ASN A 50 8.99 25.69 7.60
N ARG A 51 8.14 25.31 6.62
CA ARG A 51 6.83 25.92 6.39
C ARG A 51 5.75 24.85 6.51
N PRO A 52 4.71 25.05 7.34
CA PRO A 52 3.59 24.08 7.45
C PRO A 52 2.90 23.80 6.13
N SER A 53 2.82 24.80 5.22
CA SER A 53 2.25 24.63 3.89
C SER A 53 3.02 23.66 3.00
N ALA A 54 4.33 23.51 3.21
CA ALA A 54 5.14 22.54 2.46
C ALA A 54 4.74 21.09 2.80
N LEU A 55 4.50 20.80 4.08
CA LEU A 55 4.03 19.49 4.51
C LEU A 55 2.61 19.19 3.98
N ALA A 56 1.72 20.19 4.01
CA ALA A 56 0.39 20.07 3.44
C ALA A 56 0.46 19.78 1.92
N LEU A 57 1.35 20.44 1.18
CA LEU A 57 1.55 20.22 -0.26
C LEU A 57 2.01 18.78 -0.55
N VAL A 58 2.94 18.24 0.25
CA VAL A 58 3.40 16.85 0.14
C VAL A 58 2.26 15.89 0.46
N GLY A 59 1.44 16.17 1.47
CA GLY A 59 0.25 15.38 1.80
C GLY A 59 -0.78 15.34 0.66
N VAL A 60 -1.03 16.48 0.02
CA VAL A 60 -1.90 16.55 -1.18
C VAL A 60 -1.27 15.77 -2.35
N ALA A 61 0.03 15.91 -2.58
CA ALA A 61 0.75 15.19 -3.63
C ALA A 61 0.65 13.66 -3.46
N TRP A 62 0.66 13.18 -2.22
CA TRP A 62 0.47 11.76 -1.90
C TRP A 62 -0.97 11.28 -2.12
N SER A 63 -1.96 12.06 -1.66
CA SER A 63 -3.36 11.65 -1.67
C SER A 63 -4.05 11.84 -3.03
N LEU A 64 -3.63 12.85 -3.81
CA LEU A 64 -4.27 13.20 -5.08
C LEU A 64 -4.30 12.03 -6.09
N PRO A 65 -3.19 11.31 -6.36
CA PRO A 65 -3.23 10.15 -7.24
C PRO A 65 -4.16 9.06 -6.74
N GLN A 66 -4.22 8.84 -5.42
CA GLN A 66 -5.07 7.81 -4.81
C GLN A 66 -6.55 8.11 -5.05
N VAL A 67 -6.98 9.38 -4.86
CA VAL A 67 -8.35 9.81 -5.11
C VAL A 67 -8.70 9.69 -6.60
N LEU A 68 -7.83 10.20 -7.49
CA LEU A 68 -8.07 10.17 -8.94
C LEU A 68 -8.10 8.75 -9.51
N LEU A 69 -7.19 7.89 -9.05
CA LEU A 69 -7.09 6.53 -9.53
C LEU A 69 -8.06 5.57 -8.81
N MET A 70 -8.65 5.96 -7.68
CA MET A 70 -9.66 5.15 -7.00
C MET A 70 -10.85 4.83 -7.91
N LEU A 71 -11.26 5.79 -8.74
CA LEU A 71 -12.33 5.61 -9.72
C LEU A 71 -11.93 4.67 -10.86
N LEU A 72 -10.63 4.60 -11.19
CA LEU A 72 -10.09 3.78 -12.27
C LEU A 72 -9.57 2.42 -11.78
N SER A 73 -9.33 2.29 -10.49
CA SER A 73 -8.64 1.14 -9.89
C SER A 73 -9.45 -0.15 -9.95
N GLY A 74 -10.78 -0.08 -9.85
CA GLY A 74 -11.67 -1.23 -10.08
C GLY A 74 -11.48 -1.78 -11.50
N ALA A 75 -11.50 -0.89 -12.49
CA ALA A 75 -11.30 -1.21 -13.89
C ALA A 75 -9.92 -1.83 -14.18
N LEU A 76 -8.85 -1.33 -13.55
CA LEU A 76 -7.51 -1.89 -13.69
C LEU A 76 -7.41 -3.29 -13.06
N ALA A 77 -7.94 -3.47 -11.85
CA ALA A 77 -7.88 -4.76 -11.13
C ALA A 77 -8.67 -5.87 -11.83
N ASP A 78 -9.67 -5.53 -12.66
CA ASP A 78 -10.46 -6.49 -13.42
C ASP A 78 -9.80 -6.87 -14.76
N ARG A 79 -8.99 -5.99 -15.35
CA ARG A 79 -8.34 -6.22 -16.66
C ARG A 79 -6.94 -6.84 -16.56
N PHE A 80 -6.21 -6.56 -15.51
CA PHE A 80 -4.83 -6.98 -15.38
C PHE A 80 -4.66 -8.04 -14.28
N ASP A 81 -3.62 -8.83 -14.41
CA ASP A 81 -3.20 -9.78 -13.38
C ASP A 81 -2.90 -9.03 -12.07
N ARG A 82 -3.71 -9.28 -11.05
CA ARG A 82 -3.63 -8.63 -9.73
C ARG A 82 -2.25 -8.75 -9.10
N ARG A 83 -1.60 -9.91 -9.26
CA ARG A 83 -0.23 -10.15 -8.78
C ARG A 83 0.76 -9.23 -9.48
N ARG A 84 0.66 -9.08 -10.81
CA ARG A 84 1.54 -8.18 -11.58
C ARG A 84 1.32 -6.73 -11.22
N LEU A 85 0.08 -6.31 -11.01
CA LEU A 85 -0.25 -4.96 -10.56
C LEU A 85 0.35 -4.66 -9.17
N MET A 86 0.28 -5.61 -8.24
CA MET A 86 0.87 -5.45 -6.91
C MET A 86 2.39 -5.32 -6.98
N ILE A 87 3.06 -6.18 -7.76
CA ILE A 87 4.51 -6.10 -7.97
C ILE A 87 4.89 -4.75 -8.62
N ALA A 88 4.16 -4.32 -9.65
CA ALA A 88 4.39 -3.02 -10.29
C ALA A 88 4.21 -1.86 -9.29
N GLY A 89 3.15 -1.89 -8.46
CA GLY A 89 2.91 -0.91 -7.40
C GLY A 89 4.05 -0.85 -6.39
N ASP A 90 4.54 -2.01 -5.93
CA ASP A 90 5.69 -2.09 -5.01
C ASP A 90 6.98 -1.58 -5.65
N LEU A 91 7.26 -1.93 -6.90
CA LEU A 91 8.45 -1.46 -7.62
C LEU A 91 8.42 0.05 -7.87
N ILE A 92 7.25 0.61 -8.22
CA ILE A 92 7.06 2.06 -8.36
C ILE A 92 7.34 2.75 -7.02
N ARG A 93 6.78 2.25 -5.91
CA ARG A 93 7.02 2.79 -4.57
C ARG A 93 8.48 2.67 -4.16
N CYS A 94 9.08 1.50 -4.36
CA CYS A 94 10.50 1.27 -4.09
C CYS A 94 11.38 2.28 -4.84
N ALA A 95 11.19 2.44 -6.15
CA ALA A 95 11.95 3.36 -6.98
C ALA A 95 11.77 4.82 -6.54
N ALA A 96 10.53 5.24 -6.27
CA ALA A 96 10.22 6.59 -5.81
C ALA A 96 10.92 6.90 -4.48
N ILE A 97 10.76 6.03 -3.49
CA ILE A 97 11.31 6.25 -2.14
C ILE A 97 12.83 6.12 -2.12
N ALA A 98 13.41 5.16 -2.85
CA ALA A 98 14.86 5.07 -3.01
C ALA A 98 15.45 6.33 -3.68
N THR A 99 14.73 6.93 -4.61
CA THR A 99 15.14 8.21 -5.24
C THR A 99 15.10 9.35 -4.22
N ILE A 100 14.04 9.47 -3.40
CA ILE A 100 14.00 10.45 -2.31
C ILE A 100 15.18 10.23 -1.35
N GLY A 101 15.42 8.98 -0.94
CA GLY A 101 16.51 8.64 -0.03
C GLY A 101 17.88 9.04 -0.60
N THR A 102 18.14 8.71 -1.86
CA THR A 102 19.40 9.06 -2.54
C THR A 102 19.59 10.57 -2.66
N LEU A 103 18.55 11.31 -3.05
CA LEU A 103 18.58 12.76 -3.15
C LEU A 103 18.75 13.42 -1.77
N SER A 104 18.14 12.86 -0.74
CA SER A 104 18.31 13.33 0.65
C SER A 104 19.74 13.13 1.14
N ILE A 105 20.31 11.91 0.98
CA ILE A 105 21.70 11.59 1.39
C ILE A 105 22.71 12.50 0.66
N THR A 106 22.45 12.80 -0.60
CA THR A 106 23.35 13.65 -1.42
C THR A 106 23.12 15.15 -1.23
N GLY A 107 22.18 15.56 -0.38
CA GLY A 107 21.84 16.97 -0.14
C GLY A 107 21.22 17.69 -1.35
N ARG A 108 20.67 16.92 -2.32
CA ARG A 108 20.10 17.45 -3.58
C ARG A 108 18.57 17.46 -3.57
N LEU A 109 17.92 16.97 -2.53
CA LEU A 109 16.48 16.93 -2.44
C LEU A 109 15.93 18.34 -2.22
N THR A 110 15.09 18.79 -3.14
CA THR A 110 14.36 20.06 -3.06
C THR A 110 12.86 19.79 -2.89
N LEU A 111 12.11 20.76 -2.36
CA LEU A 111 10.66 20.60 -2.17
C LEU A 111 9.91 20.24 -3.46
N PRO A 112 10.15 20.88 -4.63
CA PRO A 112 9.51 20.48 -5.88
C PRO A 112 9.81 19.04 -6.30
N LEU A 113 11.07 18.59 -6.11
CA LEU A 113 11.44 17.21 -6.40
C LEU A 113 10.74 16.22 -5.45
N ALA A 114 10.70 16.53 -4.15
CA ALA A 114 10.00 15.72 -3.17
C ALA A 114 8.51 15.58 -3.53
N VAL A 115 7.84 16.69 -3.84
CA VAL A 115 6.43 16.71 -4.27
C VAL A 115 6.21 15.85 -5.52
N GLY A 116 7.03 16.03 -6.57
CA GLY A 116 6.92 15.26 -7.81
C GLY A 116 7.11 13.75 -7.61
N ILE A 117 8.10 13.35 -6.79
CA ILE A 117 8.36 11.94 -6.51
C ILE A 117 7.26 11.34 -5.63
N VAL A 118 6.72 12.10 -4.68
CA VAL A 118 5.61 11.66 -3.82
C VAL A 118 4.33 11.43 -4.63
N VAL A 119 4.09 12.18 -5.71
CA VAL A 119 3.00 11.87 -6.67
C VAL A 119 3.20 10.47 -7.26
N VAL A 120 4.41 10.13 -7.71
CA VAL A 120 4.74 8.81 -8.27
C VAL A 120 4.54 7.70 -7.22
N TYR A 121 4.97 7.96 -5.98
CA TYR A 121 4.72 7.06 -4.85
C TYR A 121 3.20 6.83 -4.63
N GLY A 122 2.40 7.89 -4.66
CA GLY A 122 0.94 7.83 -4.54
C GLY A 122 0.27 7.02 -5.66
N VAL A 123 0.80 7.09 -6.90
CA VAL A 123 0.35 6.23 -8.01
C VAL A 123 0.61 4.76 -7.71
N GLY A 124 1.82 4.40 -7.23
CA GLY A 124 2.14 3.03 -6.83
C GLY A 124 1.19 2.49 -5.77
N GLN A 125 0.87 3.32 -4.76
CA GLN A 125 -0.09 2.99 -3.70
C GLN A 125 -1.50 2.77 -4.25
N ALA A 126 -1.95 3.62 -5.15
CA ALA A 126 -3.28 3.53 -5.77
C ALA A 126 -3.47 2.27 -6.63
N ILE A 127 -2.40 1.74 -7.22
CA ILE A 127 -2.41 0.48 -7.98
C ILE A 127 -2.39 -0.73 -7.04
N PHE A 128 -1.58 -0.66 -5.98
CA PHE A 128 -1.38 -1.78 -5.05
C PHE A 128 -2.64 -2.13 -4.25
N GLN A 129 -3.27 -1.12 -3.63
CA GLN A 129 -4.31 -1.32 -2.62
C GLN A 129 -5.55 -2.09 -3.13
N PRO A 130 -6.15 -1.75 -4.30
CA PRO A 130 -7.30 -2.50 -4.81
C PRO A 130 -6.91 -3.92 -5.24
N SER A 131 -5.71 -4.08 -5.82
CA SER A 131 -5.19 -5.39 -6.22
C SER A 131 -4.99 -6.31 -5.01
N PHE A 132 -4.50 -5.76 -3.89
CA PHE A 132 -4.38 -6.47 -2.61
C PHE A 132 -5.75 -6.92 -2.09
N SER A 133 -6.74 -6.02 -2.05
CA SER A 133 -8.09 -6.36 -1.56
C SER A 133 -8.77 -7.41 -2.43
N ALA A 134 -8.50 -7.40 -3.74
CA ALA A 134 -9.08 -8.33 -4.69
C ALA A 134 -8.40 -9.70 -4.72
N ILE A 135 -7.11 -9.81 -4.33
CA ILE A 135 -6.37 -11.09 -4.37
C ILE A 135 -6.67 -11.95 -3.14
N VAL A 136 -6.92 -11.36 -1.98
CA VAL A 136 -7.14 -12.09 -0.71
C VAL A 136 -8.24 -13.15 -0.82
N PRO A 137 -9.45 -12.85 -1.36
CA PRO A 137 -10.50 -13.86 -1.50
C PRO A 137 -10.18 -15.00 -2.49
N THR A 138 -9.16 -14.84 -3.33
CA THR A 138 -8.75 -15.88 -4.28
C THR A 138 -7.74 -16.87 -3.72
N ILE A 139 -7.05 -16.50 -2.63
CA ILE A 139 -6.00 -17.31 -2.01
C ILE A 139 -6.38 -17.84 -0.62
N VAL A 140 -7.48 -17.35 -0.06
CA VAL A 140 -7.99 -17.73 1.26
C VAL A 140 -9.38 -18.36 1.12
N PRO A 141 -9.62 -19.57 1.64
CA PRO A 141 -10.94 -20.17 1.72
C PRO A 141 -11.95 -19.28 2.45
N GLY A 142 -13.22 -19.34 2.03
CA GLY A 142 -14.28 -18.49 2.53
C GLY A 142 -14.47 -18.52 4.05
N ASP A 143 -14.26 -19.68 4.68
CA ASP A 143 -14.34 -19.89 6.14
C ASP A 143 -13.19 -19.23 6.93
N LEU A 144 -12.12 -18.78 6.25
CA LEU A 144 -10.96 -18.10 6.85
C LEU A 144 -10.84 -16.62 6.46
N LEU A 145 -11.77 -16.09 5.66
CA LEU A 145 -11.70 -14.70 5.19
C LEU A 145 -11.84 -13.68 6.33
N VAL A 146 -12.66 -13.99 7.33
CA VAL A 146 -12.86 -13.10 8.49
C VAL A 146 -11.56 -12.98 9.27
N GLU A 147 -10.90 -14.11 9.55
CA GLU A 147 -9.61 -14.14 10.24
C GLU A 147 -8.50 -13.45 9.44
N ALA A 148 -8.46 -13.69 8.12
CA ALA A 148 -7.47 -13.06 7.23
C ALA A 148 -7.60 -11.54 7.23
N ASN A 149 -8.82 -11.02 7.09
CA ASN A 149 -9.09 -9.58 7.14
C ASN A 149 -8.82 -8.99 8.52
N SER A 150 -9.19 -9.70 9.59
CA SER A 150 -8.93 -9.28 10.97
C SER A 150 -7.42 -9.16 11.23
N LEU A 151 -6.63 -10.13 10.74
CA LEU A 151 -5.19 -10.13 10.88
C LEU A 151 -4.53 -8.96 10.14
N ALA A 152 -5.00 -8.64 8.93
CA ALA A 152 -4.54 -7.50 8.16
C ALA A 152 -4.88 -6.16 8.86
N GLN A 153 -6.10 -6.03 9.39
CA GLN A 153 -6.53 -4.83 10.10
C GLN A 153 -5.83 -4.65 11.45
N PHE A 154 -5.50 -5.74 12.15
CA PHE A 154 -4.78 -5.67 13.42
C PHE A 154 -3.34 -5.19 13.24
N VAL A 155 -2.64 -5.67 12.21
CA VAL A 155 -1.24 -5.31 11.96
C VAL A 155 -1.08 -3.83 11.59
N ARG A 156 -2.02 -3.26 10.86
CA ARG A 156 -1.91 -1.89 10.34
C ARG A 156 -1.62 -0.83 11.39
N PRO A 157 -2.39 -0.68 12.49
CA PRO A 157 -2.08 0.31 13.52
C PRO A 157 -0.74 0.04 14.22
N PHE A 158 -0.40 -1.22 14.49
CA PHE A 158 0.90 -1.56 15.09
C PHE A 158 2.07 -1.19 14.18
N ALA A 159 2.00 -1.54 12.91
CA ALA A 159 3.05 -1.25 11.96
C ALA A 159 3.18 0.26 11.70
N MET A 160 2.07 0.95 11.38
CA MET A 160 2.12 2.35 10.95
C MET A 160 2.19 3.35 12.10
N MET A 161 1.58 3.06 13.27
CA MET A 161 1.50 4.05 14.36
C MET A 161 2.47 3.79 15.51
N LEU A 162 3.04 2.58 15.59
CA LEU A 162 3.97 2.25 16.67
C LEU A 162 5.35 1.85 16.14
N LEU A 163 5.46 0.73 15.44
CA LEU A 163 6.76 0.19 15.01
C LEU A 163 7.44 1.07 13.95
N GLY A 164 6.69 1.54 12.96
CA GLY A 164 7.22 2.38 11.90
C GLY A 164 7.79 3.70 12.42
N PRO A 165 7.04 4.52 13.16
CA PRO A 165 7.56 5.74 13.76
C PRO A 165 8.73 5.51 14.71
N LEU A 166 8.70 4.43 15.50
CA LEU A 166 9.82 4.07 16.38
C LEU A 166 11.09 3.78 15.58
N VAL A 167 11.00 2.89 14.59
CA VAL A 167 12.13 2.55 13.71
C VAL A 167 12.58 3.77 12.91
N GLY A 168 11.64 4.56 12.38
CA GLY A 168 11.92 5.78 11.64
C GLY A 168 12.67 6.80 12.47
N GLY A 169 12.21 7.09 13.70
CA GLY A 169 12.89 7.98 14.62
C GLY A 169 14.31 7.53 14.96
N LEU A 170 14.51 6.22 15.21
CA LEU A 170 15.83 5.66 15.46
C LEU A 170 16.76 5.76 14.24
N LEU A 171 16.27 5.47 13.06
CA LEU A 171 17.04 5.56 11.82
C LEU A 171 17.44 7.01 11.53
N ILE A 172 16.51 7.96 11.71
CA ILE A 172 16.78 9.39 11.52
C ILE A 172 17.82 9.88 12.51
N ALA A 173 17.70 9.51 13.78
CA ALA A 173 18.63 9.93 14.82
C ALA A 173 20.05 9.36 14.60
N ALA A 174 20.16 8.13 14.09
CA ALA A 174 21.45 7.46 13.91
C ALA A 174 22.12 7.78 12.56
N PHE A 175 21.34 7.91 11.48
CA PHE A 175 21.87 7.96 10.10
C PHE A 175 21.28 9.09 9.25
N GLY A 176 20.28 9.82 9.74
CA GLY A 176 19.56 10.84 9.00
C GLY A 176 18.37 10.32 8.19
N ALA A 177 17.51 11.25 7.74
CA ALA A 177 16.25 10.93 7.05
C ALA A 177 16.43 10.15 5.74
N GLY A 178 17.52 10.39 5.02
CA GLY A 178 17.81 9.70 3.77
C GLY A 178 17.89 8.18 3.92
N TRP A 179 18.49 7.69 5.00
CA TRP A 179 18.58 6.25 5.27
C TRP A 179 17.24 5.64 5.70
N ALA A 180 16.38 6.41 6.35
CA ALA A 180 15.02 5.97 6.66
C ALA A 180 14.21 5.72 5.37
N PHE A 181 14.35 6.57 4.35
CA PHE A 181 13.76 6.32 3.03
C PHE A 181 14.36 5.10 2.33
N VAL A 182 15.68 4.91 2.39
CA VAL A 182 16.32 3.71 1.79
C VAL A 182 15.80 2.44 2.46
N PHE A 183 15.64 2.44 3.78
CA PHE A 183 15.04 1.34 4.51
C PHE A 183 13.62 1.05 4.03
N ASP A 184 12.78 2.08 3.94
CA ASP A 184 11.39 1.95 3.45
C ASP A 184 11.35 1.41 2.01
N GLY A 185 12.16 1.95 1.10
CA GLY A 185 12.32 1.42 -0.25
C GLY A 185 12.66 -0.08 -0.26
N GLY A 186 13.53 -0.53 0.65
CA GLY A 186 13.86 -1.94 0.85
C GLY A 186 12.68 -2.78 1.29
N THR A 187 11.76 -2.24 2.10
CA THR A 187 10.54 -2.96 2.51
C THR A 187 9.59 -3.24 1.34
N PHE A 188 9.48 -2.32 0.37
CA PHE A 188 8.71 -2.54 -0.86
C PHE A 188 9.37 -3.56 -1.77
N ALA A 189 10.70 -3.54 -1.89
CA ALA A 189 11.43 -4.57 -2.64
C ALA A 189 11.22 -5.96 -2.02
N PHE A 190 11.23 -6.05 -0.69
CA PHE A 190 10.92 -7.27 0.04
C PHE A 190 9.47 -7.72 -0.21
N SER A 191 8.49 -6.81 -0.15
CA SER A 191 7.08 -7.11 -0.44
C SER A 191 6.92 -7.66 -1.86
N ALA A 192 7.51 -6.99 -2.86
CA ALA A 192 7.49 -7.46 -4.25
C ALA A 192 8.09 -8.87 -4.39
N LEU A 193 9.19 -9.16 -3.67
CA LEU A 193 9.80 -10.50 -3.66
C LEU A 193 8.85 -11.53 -3.05
N MET A 194 8.18 -11.23 -1.94
CA MET A 194 7.20 -12.15 -1.33
C MET A 194 6.06 -12.45 -2.30
N ILE A 195 5.54 -11.43 -2.99
CA ILE A 195 4.50 -11.61 -4.00
C ILE A 195 5.02 -12.43 -5.19
N LEU A 196 6.27 -12.25 -5.63
CA LEU A 196 6.91 -13.06 -6.66
C LEU A 196 7.07 -14.54 -6.27
N LEU A 197 7.15 -14.86 -4.99
CA LEU A 197 7.25 -16.24 -4.51
C LEU A 197 5.90 -16.95 -4.38
N MET A 198 4.78 -16.23 -4.50
CA MET A 198 3.44 -16.83 -4.47
C MET A 198 3.23 -17.73 -5.70
N ARG A 199 2.49 -18.83 -5.51
CA ARG A 199 2.18 -19.82 -6.57
C ARG A 199 0.73 -19.73 -7.03
N ILE A 200 0.24 -18.52 -7.28
CA ILE A 200 -1.12 -18.30 -7.76
C ILE A 200 -1.22 -18.77 -9.22
N ARG A 201 -2.12 -19.72 -9.50
CA ARG A 201 -2.52 -20.01 -10.87
C ARG A 201 -3.46 -18.91 -11.34
N HIS A 202 -3.09 -18.27 -12.44
CA HIS A 202 -3.95 -17.31 -13.11
C HIS A 202 -5.10 -18.08 -13.78
N GLU A 203 -6.34 -17.90 -13.31
CA GLU A 203 -7.51 -18.23 -14.12
C GLU A 203 -7.79 -17.02 -15.01
N PRO A 204 -7.68 -17.16 -16.34
CA PRO A 204 -8.06 -16.08 -17.24
C PRO A 204 -9.55 -15.81 -17.05
N ARG A 205 -9.91 -14.64 -16.64
CA ARG A 205 -11.29 -14.19 -16.64
C ARG A 205 -11.59 -13.71 -18.06
N ASP A 206 -12.69 -14.19 -18.64
CA ASP A 206 -13.09 -13.88 -20.00
C ASP A 206 -13.05 -12.37 -20.28
N ALA A 207 -12.33 -12.00 -21.36
CA ALA A 207 -12.04 -10.63 -21.75
C ALA A 207 -13.23 -9.84 -22.31
N ASP A 208 -14.47 -10.31 -22.10
CA ASP A 208 -15.67 -9.75 -22.76
C ASP A 208 -16.32 -8.57 -22.03
N SER A 209 -15.68 -8.01 -20.99
CA SER A 209 -16.25 -6.91 -20.18
C SER A 209 -15.69 -5.52 -20.53
N GLY A 210 -14.96 -5.39 -21.63
CA GLY A 210 -14.23 -4.16 -21.98
C GLY A 210 -15.07 -2.90 -22.20
N ASP A 211 -16.26 -3.03 -22.78
CA ASP A 211 -17.15 -1.90 -23.13
C ASP A 211 -18.11 -1.50 -22.00
N ARG A 212 -18.25 -2.33 -20.97
CA ARG A 212 -19.17 -2.06 -19.86
C ARG A 212 -18.61 -1.11 -18.80
N LEU A 213 -17.28 -1.01 -18.66
CA LEU A 213 -16.66 -0.30 -17.53
C LEU A 213 -16.86 1.21 -17.54
N MET A 214 -16.77 1.84 -18.73
CA MET A 214 -17.02 3.28 -18.81
C MET A 214 -18.52 3.58 -18.56
N SER A 215 -19.42 2.68 -18.98
CA SER A 215 -20.85 2.79 -18.68
C SER A 215 -21.13 2.56 -17.19
N GLU A 216 -20.48 1.61 -16.55
CA GLU A 216 -20.64 1.33 -15.10
C GLU A 216 -20.09 2.45 -14.22
N VAL A 217 -18.95 3.05 -14.58
CA VAL A 217 -18.40 4.23 -13.88
C VAL A 217 -19.34 5.44 -14.04
N VAL A 218 -19.82 5.68 -15.25
CA VAL A 218 -20.76 6.79 -15.52
C VAL A 218 -22.10 6.53 -14.84
N GLU A 219 -22.58 5.29 -14.82
CA GLU A 219 -23.83 4.89 -14.16
C GLU A 219 -23.70 4.99 -12.63
N GLY A 220 -22.56 4.55 -12.05
CA GLY A 220 -22.25 4.73 -10.63
C GLY A 220 -22.16 6.19 -10.23
N LEU A 221 -21.50 7.05 -11.02
CA LEU A 221 -21.47 8.50 -10.79
C LEU A 221 -22.87 9.13 -10.90
N ARG A 222 -23.64 8.71 -11.91
CA ARG A 222 -25.02 9.19 -12.08
C ARG A 222 -25.91 8.75 -10.93
N TYR A 223 -25.71 7.52 -10.40
CA TYR A 223 -26.44 7.01 -9.23
C TYR A 223 -26.15 7.84 -7.98
N VAL A 224 -24.86 8.10 -7.68
CA VAL A 224 -24.44 8.93 -6.55
C VAL A 224 -24.98 10.37 -6.65
N ILE A 225 -24.93 10.98 -7.83
CA ILE A 225 -25.44 12.35 -8.04
C ILE A 225 -26.98 12.39 -7.96
N ALA A 226 -27.67 11.32 -8.38
CA ALA A 226 -29.14 11.25 -8.37
C ALA A 226 -29.71 10.98 -6.97
N HIS A 227 -28.95 10.37 -6.05
CA HIS A 227 -29.42 10.02 -4.70
C HIS A 227 -28.89 11.02 -3.69
N ARG A 228 -29.71 12.04 -3.37
CA ARG A 228 -29.41 13.15 -2.45
C ARG A 228 -29.16 12.76 -0.97
N TRP A 229 -29.23 11.47 -0.62
CA TRP A 229 -29.07 10.99 0.76
C TRP A 229 -27.74 10.26 1.02
N LEU A 230 -26.87 10.16 0.04
CA LEU A 230 -25.49 9.73 0.14
C LEU A 230 -24.57 10.92 0.27
#